data_079a93f4fb650087ae89b22efe6d93ba
#
_entry.id   079a93f4fb650087ae89b22efe6d93ba
#
_cell.length_a   1.000
_cell.length_b   1.000
_cell.length_c   1.000
_cell.angle_alpha   90.00
_cell.angle_beta   90.00
_cell.angle_gamma   90.00
#
_symmetry.space_group_name_H-M   'P 1'
#
loop_
_entity.id
_entity.type
_entity.pdbx_description
1 polymer ?
#
loop_
_entity_poly.entity_id
_entity_poly.type
_entity_poly.pdbx_seq_one_letter_code
_entity_poly.pdbx_strand_id
1 'polypeptide(L)'
;MKSCKNNEKILLINDFLSSGNIGGSLCKSVLNFYSFDIDFVPTALISNMFSLKPIEIFDSSDFLTNTLEVYKKQNRKYKAIFVGFVLNFNQAKIICDFVKENNLFMVLDPIMGDSGKIYSGLDKNIVEIYKYMADYAHIIIPNLTEARLLTDNKFKKAHDIVDYFENIGKKFIITSVEDGNRHFILAKDKYFIEEDYKFLDKSFGGSGDLFDSIFLANYLKNNDFLLAIKNTRDMIACILDMQIKIDDKANDISINEILKKL
;
A
#
# COMPACT_ATOMS: atom_id res chain seq x y z
N MET A 1 -5.81 -25.73 22.58
CA MET A 1 -5.64 -24.76 21.48
C MET A 1 -6.34 -23.48 21.90
N LYS A 2 -5.62 -22.38 22.19
CA LYS A 2 -6.24 -21.09 22.49
C LYS A 2 -6.86 -20.57 21.19
N SER A 3 -8.17 -20.27 21.21
CA SER A 3 -8.85 -19.62 20.10
C SER A 3 -8.12 -18.31 19.79
N CYS A 4 -7.52 -18.20 18.62
CA CYS A 4 -7.04 -16.92 18.12
C CYS A 4 -8.20 -15.93 18.20
N LYS A 5 -7.97 -14.77 18.83
CA LYS A 5 -8.96 -13.70 18.90
C LYS A 5 -9.29 -13.28 17.46
N ASN A 6 -10.52 -13.54 17.05
CA ASN A 6 -11.05 -13.26 15.69
C ASN A 6 -11.01 -11.76 15.27
N ASN A 7 -10.35 -10.89 16.03
CA ASN A 7 -10.38 -9.44 15.86
C ASN A 7 -9.13 -8.81 15.24
N GLU A 8 -8.16 -9.63 14.80
CA GLU A 8 -6.88 -9.10 14.28
C GLU A 8 -6.56 -9.58 12.86
N LYS A 9 -7.60 -9.99 12.12
CA LYS A 9 -7.43 -10.45 10.74
C LYS A 9 -7.53 -9.28 9.74
N ILE A 10 -6.59 -9.23 8.80
CA ILE A 10 -6.59 -8.28 7.68
C ILE A 10 -6.84 -9.05 6.38
N LEU A 11 -7.71 -8.51 5.53
CA LEU A 11 -7.82 -8.94 4.15
C LEU A 11 -6.84 -8.13 3.30
N LEU A 12 -5.84 -8.79 2.75
CA LEU A 12 -4.85 -8.20 1.86
C LEU A 12 -5.22 -8.54 0.42
N ILE A 13 -5.40 -7.53 -0.41
CA ILE A 13 -5.65 -7.65 -1.85
C ILE A 13 -4.55 -6.89 -2.59
N ASN A 14 -3.67 -7.61 -3.28
CA ASN A 14 -2.52 -7.04 -3.98
C ASN A 14 -2.05 -8.01 -5.07
N ASP A 15 -1.03 -7.65 -5.86
CA ASP A 15 -0.38 -8.60 -6.75
C ASP A 15 0.47 -9.62 -6.01
N PHE A 16 0.81 -10.70 -6.71
CA PHE A 16 1.80 -11.68 -6.26
C PHE A 16 2.90 -11.83 -7.31
N LEU A 17 4.13 -11.49 -6.93
CA LEU A 17 5.28 -11.69 -7.79
C LEU A 17 5.89 -13.07 -7.58
N SER A 18 6.20 -13.74 -8.70
CA SER A 18 6.89 -15.02 -8.68
C SER A 18 8.38 -14.88 -8.33
N SER A 19 8.94 -13.69 -8.58
CA SER A 19 10.36 -13.37 -8.30
C SER A 19 10.44 -12.00 -7.64
N GLY A 20 11.20 -11.91 -6.53
CA GLY A 20 11.34 -10.72 -5.71
C GLY A 20 10.40 -10.68 -4.50
N ASN A 21 10.71 -9.80 -3.55
CA ASN A 21 9.95 -9.59 -2.31
C ASN A 21 9.27 -8.22 -2.34
N ILE A 22 8.29 -8.05 -3.21
CA ILE A 22 7.46 -6.83 -3.30
C ILE A 22 5.98 -7.23 -3.40
N GLY A 23 5.09 -6.26 -3.43
CA GLY A 23 3.65 -6.47 -3.53
C GLY A 23 3.09 -7.26 -2.34
N GLY A 24 2.09 -8.10 -2.59
CA GLY A 24 1.38 -8.82 -1.54
C GLY A 24 2.26 -9.75 -0.69
N SER A 25 3.35 -10.31 -1.23
CA SER A 25 4.25 -11.18 -0.46
C SER A 25 5.03 -10.41 0.60
N LEU A 26 5.52 -9.20 0.28
CA LEU A 26 6.17 -8.30 1.22
C LEU A 26 5.16 -7.82 2.28
N CYS A 27 4.02 -7.30 1.84
CA CYS A 27 2.96 -6.83 2.73
C CYS A 27 2.56 -7.92 3.73
N LYS A 28 2.34 -9.14 3.27
CA LYS A 28 1.99 -10.28 4.14
C LYS A 28 3.08 -10.59 5.16
N SER A 29 4.35 -10.57 4.76
CA SER A 29 5.49 -10.83 5.65
C SER A 29 5.57 -9.79 6.77
N VAL A 30 5.44 -8.51 6.42
CA VAL A 30 5.46 -7.39 7.38
C VAL A 30 4.27 -7.45 8.33
N LEU A 31 3.05 -7.60 7.81
CA LEU A 31 1.84 -7.65 8.65
C LEU A 31 1.85 -8.86 9.60
N ASN A 32 2.36 -10.02 9.16
CA ASN A 32 2.56 -11.19 10.03
C ASN A 32 3.59 -10.92 11.12
N PHE A 33 4.69 -10.22 10.84
CA PHE A 33 5.68 -9.79 11.84
C PHE A 33 5.02 -8.94 12.93
N TYR A 34 4.08 -8.07 12.57
CA TYR A 34 3.26 -7.32 13.51
C TYR A 34 2.14 -8.12 14.17
N SER A 35 2.11 -9.46 13.99
CA SER A 35 1.17 -10.41 14.61
C SER A 35 -0.29 -10.28 14.12
N PHE A 36 -0.52 -9.78 12.93
CA PHE A 36 -1.81 -9.86 12.26
C PHE A 36 -1.96 -11.19 11.50
N ASP A 37 -3.17 -11.74 11.51
CA ASP A 37 -3.54 -12.89 10.69
C ASP A 37 -4.01 -12.38 9.31
N ILE A 38 -3.45 -12.90 8.21
CA ILE A 38 -3.64 -12.36 6.87
C ILE A 38 -4.31 -13.37 5.95
N ASP A 39 -5.51 -13.02 5.47
CA ASP A 39 -6.08 -13.62 4.28
C ASP A 39 -5.58 -12.83 3.06
N PHE A 40 -4.77 -13.44 2.21
CA PHE A 40 -4.21 -12.80 1.03
C PHE A 40 -4.90 -13.30 -0.23
N VAL A 41 -5.40 -12.37 -1.06
CA VAL A 41 -6.06 -12.66 -2.34
C VAL A 41 -5.32 -11.90 -3.45
N PRO A 42 -4.66 -12.59 -4.40
CA PRO A 42 -3.94 -11.93 -5.47
C PRO A 42 -4.89 -11.36 -6.53
N THR A 43 -4.58 -10.15 -7.00
CA THR A 43 -5.23 -9.50 -8.16
C THR A 43 -4.59 -9.92 -9.47
N ALA A 44 -3.29 -10.20 -9.44
CA ALA A 44 -2.50 -10.71 -10.55
C ALA A 44 -1.37 -11.58 -10.04
N LEU A 45 -0.96 -12.57 -10.85
CA LEU A 45 0.32 -13.23 -10.70
C LEU A 45 1.28 -12.63 -11.72
N ILE A 46 2.40 -12.09 -11.26
CA ILE A 46 3.36 -11.37 -12.10
C ILE A 46 4.71 -12.06 -12.04
N SER A 47 5.34 -12.30 -13.18
CA SER A 47 6.58 -13.06 -13.26
C SER A 47 7.76 -12.41 -12.53
N ASN A 48 7.85 -11.07 -12.57
CA ASN A 48 8.90 -10.27 -11.91
C ASN A 48 8.49 -8.79 -11.80
N MET A 49 9.36 -7.94 -11.25
CA MET A 49 9.12 -6.50 -11.12
C MET A 49 8.92 -5.81 -12.47
N PHE A 50 8.06 -4.78 -12.54
CA PHE A 50 7.79 -3.98 -13.75
C PHE A 50 9.04 -3.33 -14.36
N SER A 51 10.08 -3.11 -13.57
CA SER A 51 11.38 -2.59 -14.03
C SER A 51 12.25 -3.63 -14.74
N LEU A 52 11.96 -4.93 -14.57
CA LEU A 52 12.73 -6.04 -15.13
C LEU A 52 11.93 -6.73 -16.24
N LYS A 53 12.10 -6.25 -17.46
CA LYS A 53 11.41 -6.82 -18.65
C LYS A 53 12.21 -7.94 -19.31
N PRO A 54 11.55 -8.91 -19.98
CA PRO A 54 10.10 -9.04 -20.18
C PRO A 54 9.35 -9.46 -18.92
N ILE A 55 8.05 -9.19 -18.86
CA ILE A 55 7.15 -9.61 -17.78
C ILE A 55 5.95 -10.38 -18.36
N GLU A 56 5.45 -11.35 -17.59
CA GLU A 56 4.19 -12.03 -17.83
C GLU A 56 3.23 -11.70 -16.69
N ILE A 57 1.96 -11.42 -17.03
CA ILE A 57 0.92 -11.06 -16.07
C ILE A 57 -0.26 -12.01 -16.28
N PHE A 58 -0.60 -12.76 -15.26
CA PHE A 58 -1.81 -13.58 -15.22
C PHE A 58 -2.89 -12.83 -14.44
N ASP A 59 -4.02 -12.55 -15.10
CA ASP A 59 -5.19 -11.94 -14.46
C ASP A 59 -5.90 -12.97 -13.56
N SER A 60 -6.00 -12.67 -12.26
CA SER A 60 -6.67 -13.54 -11.29
C SER A 60 -8.08 -13.06 -10.92
N SER A 61 -8.76 -12.31 -11.77
CA SER A 61 -10.11 -11.75 -11.53
C SER A 61 -11.14 -12.81 -11.12
N ASP A 62 -11.16 -13.97 -11.78
CA ASP A 62 -12.08 -15.05 -11.46
C ASP A 62 -11.79 -15.65 -10.08
N PHE A 63 -10.50 -15.83 -9.75
CA PHE A 63 -10.09 -16.32 -8.44
C PHE A 63 -10.43 -15.31 -7.34
N LEU A 64 -10.18 -14.03 -7.55
CA LEU A 64 -10.54 -12.95 -6.64
C LEU A 64 -12.04 -12.97 -6.35
N THR A 65 -12.86 -12.97 -7.40
CA THR A 65 -14.33 -12.99 -7.30
C THR A 65 -14.83 -14.18 -6.49
N ASN A 66 -14.41 -15.38 -6.89
CA ASN A 66 -14.85 -16.61 -6.25
C ASN A 66 -14.37 -16.71 -4.80
N THR A 67 -13.16 -16.19 -4.50
CA THR A 67 -12.61 -16.21 -3.14
C THR A 67 -13.38 -15.26 -2.22
N LEU A 68 -13.70 -14.04 -2.67
CA LEU A 68 -14.49 -13.11 -1.86
C LEU A 68 -15.91 -13.65 -1.60
N GLU A 69 -16.53 -14.32 -2.56
CA GLU A 69 -17.81 -15.00 -2.37
C GLU A 69 -17.72 -16.14 -1.32
N VAL A 70 -16.63 -16.92 -1.35
CA VAL A 70 -16.37 -17.94 -0.31
C VAL A 70 -16.23 -17.30 1.06
N TYR A 71 -15.48 -16.20 1.18
CA TYR A 71 -15.28 -15.49 2.45
C TYR A 71 -16.58 -14.90 2.98
N LYS A 72 -17.44 -14.39 2.11
CA LYS A 72 -18.78 -13.92 2.43
C LYS A 72 -19.66 -15.07 2.96
N LYS A 73 -19.70 -16.20 2.27
CA LYS A 73 -20.46 -17.40 2.72
C LYS A 73 -19.94 -17.94 4.06
N GLN A 74 -18.64 -17.83 4.33
CA GLN A 74 -18.01 -18.21 5.61
C GLN A 74 -18.19 -17.14 6.70
N ASN A 75 -18.84 -16.02 6.40
CA ASN A 75 -19.03 -14.89 7.31
C ASN A 75 -17.71 -14.42 7.97
N ARG A 76 -16.62 -14.40 7.19
CA ARG A 76 -15.31 -13.95 7.68
C ARG A 76 -15.37 -12.49 8.10
N LYS A 77 -14.69 -12.17 9.20
CA LYS A 77 -14.60 -10.80 9.73
C LYS A 77 -13.18 -10.31 9.64
N TYR A 78 -13.04 -9.05 9.25
CA TYR A 78 -11.75 -8.39 9.08
C TYR A 78 -11.72 -7.09 9.88
N LYS A 79 -10.57 -6.78 10.47
CA LYS A 79 -10.30 -5.51 11.13
C LYS A 79 -10.09 -4.38 10.11
N ALA A 80 -9.48 -4.73 8.98
CA ALA A 80 -9.26 -3.86 7.84
C ALA A 80 -9.13 -4.66 6.55
N ILE A 81 -9.32 -3.98 5.43
CA ILE A 81 -8.88 -4.44 4.12
C ILE A 81 -7.77 -3.50 3.64
N PHE A 82 -6.65 -4.07 3.20
CA PHE A 82 -5.58 -3.35 2.55
C PHE A 82 -5.55 -3.74 1.07
N VAL A 83 -5.68 -2.75 0.21
CA VAL A 83 -5.70 -2.92 -1.25
C VAL A 83 -4.52 -2.18 -1.85
N GLY A 84 -3.67 -2.90 -2.56
CA GLY A 84 -2.59 -2.36 -3.37
C GLY A 84 -2.90 -2.43 -4.85
N PHE A 85 -2.11 -3.21 -5.62
CA PHE A 85 -2.26 -3.32 -7.06
C PHE A 85 -3.59 -3.94 -7.50
N VAL A 86 -4.26 -3.28 -8.45
CA VAL A 86 -5.50 -3.72 -9.07
C VAL A 86 -5.34 -3.65 -10.59
N LEU A 87 -5.62 -4.76 -11.28
CA LEU A 87 -5.30 -4.88 -12.70
C LEU A 87 -6.33 -4.21 -13.61
N ASN A 88 -7.62 -4.24 -13.23
CA ASN A 88 -8.70 -3.76 -14.08
C ASN A 88 -9.92 -3.25 -13.29
N PHE A 89 -10.83 -2.58 -13.98
CA PHE A 89 -12.02 -1.97 -13.38
C PHE A 89 -13.00 -2.99 -12.79
N ASN A 90 -13.06 -4.20 -13.35
CA ASN A 90 -13.91 -5.26 -12.81
C ASN A 90 -13.45 -5.69 -11.41
N GLN A 91 -12.14 -5.87 -11.22
CA GLN A 91 -11.57 -6.14 -9.90
C GLN A 91 -11.88 -5.01 -8.91
N ALA A 92 -11.68 -3.75 -9.32
CA ALA A 92 -11.97 -2.59 -8.49
C ALA A 92 -13.42 -2.59 -8.01
N LYS A 93 -14.36 -2.83 -8.92
CA LYS A 93 -15.79 -2.90 -8.60
C LYS A 93 -16.09 -4.01 -7.59
N ILE A 94 -15.60 -5.22 -7.83
CA ILE A 94 -15.83 -6.38 -6.95
C ILE A 94 -15.28 -6.10 -5.54
N ILE A 95 -14.08 -5.51 -5.45
CA ILE A 95 -13.45 -5.15 -4.17
C ILE A 95 -14.28 -4.08 -3.45
N CYS A 96 -14.67 -3.01 -4.15
CA CYS A 96 -15.45 -1.93 -3.55
C CYS A 96 -16.84 -2.37 -3.12
N ASP A 97 -17.50 -3.23 -3.89
CA ASP A 97 -18.78 -3.83 -3.50
C ASP A 97 -18.62 -4.67 -2.22
N PHE A 98 -17.57 -5.48 -2.14
CA PHE A 98 -17.26 -6.27 -0.94
C PHE A 98 -16.98 -5.38 0.29
N VAL A 99 -16.23 -4.29 0.12
CA VAL A 99 -15.96 -3.30 1.17
C VAL A 99 -17.26 -2.70 1.70
N LYS A 100 -18.11 -2.23 0.79
CA LYS A 100 -19.39 -1.59 1.11
C LYS A 100 -20.36 -2.55 1.82
N GLU A 101 -20.54 -3.76 1.28
CA GLU A 101 -21.46 -4.76 1.84
C GLU A 101 -21.06 -5.22 3.24
N ASN A 102 -19.76 -5.26 3.54
CA ASN A 102 -19.24 -5.70 4.82
C ASN A 102 -18.85 -4.57 5.76
N ASN A 103 -19.03 -3.30 5.35
CA ASN A 103 -18.64 -2.09 6.08
C ASN A 103 -17.19 -2.15 6.58
N LEU A 104 -16.25 -2.47 5.68
CA LEU A 104 -14.85 -2.67 6.02
C LEU A 104 -14.07 -1.36 6.03
N PHE A 105 -13.16 -1.23 6.99
CA PHE A 105 -12.17 -0.15 7.00
C PHE A 105 -11.12 -0.42 5.91
N MET A 106 -11.11 0.40 4.85
CA MET A 106 -10.24 0.22 3.70
C MET A 106 -9.07 1.20 3.70
N VAL A 107 -7.86 0.65 3.55
CA VAL A 107 -6.64 1.38 3.22
C VAL A 107 -6.26 1.04 1.79
N LEU A 108 -5.97 2.06 0.99
CA LEU A 108 -5.70 1.98 -0.44
C LEU A 108 -4.31 2.54 -0.74
N ASP A 109 -3.46 1.72 -1.33
CA ASP A 109 -2.25 2.15 -2.03
C ASP A 109 -2.55 2.15 -3.54
N PRO A 110 -2.62 3.33 -4.19
CA PRO A 110 -3.02 3.42 -5.58
C PRO A 110 -1.85 3.18 -6.54
N ILE A 111 -1.31 1.97 -6.56
CA ILE A 111 -0.10 1.58 -7.32
C ILE A 111 -0.31 1.79 -8.82
N MET A 112 0.13 2.93 -9.35
CA MET A 112 -0.03 3.25 -10.76
C MET A 112 1.16 3.96 -11.40
N GLY A 113 2.09 4.51 -10.61
CA GLY A 113 3.22 5.23 -11.20
C GLY A 113 4.21 5.79 -10.19
N ASP A 114 5.35 6.23 -10.69
CA ASP A 114 6.39 6.88 -9.90
C ASP A 114 7.20 7.84 -10.79
N SER A 115 7.95 8.76 -10.17
CA SER A 115 8.86 9.69 -10.85
C SER A 115 8.18 10.47 -12.00
N GLY A 116 6.93 10.89 -11.78
CA GLY A 116 6.11 11.67 -12.72
C GLY A 116 5.48 10.86 -13.87
N LYS A 117 5.54 9.52 -13.85
CA LYS A 117 5.07 8.67 -14.95
C LYS A 117 4.26 7.48 -14.43
N ILE A 118 3.26 7.08 -15.23
CA ILE A 118 2.57 5.79 -15.04
C ILE A 118 3.55 4.66 -15.35
N TYR A 119 3.47 3.56 -14.59
CA TYR A 119 4.34 2.40 -14.80
C TYR A 119 4.17 1.84 -16.21
N SER A 120 5.30 1.51 -16.83
CA SER A 120 5.35 0.95 -18.18
C SER A 120 4.62 -0.39 -18.24
N GLY A 121 3.59 -0.45 -19.10
CA GLY A 121 2.75 -1.65 -19.27
C GLY A 121 1.36 -1.51 -18.65
N LEU A 122 1.10 -0.49 -17.85
CA LEU A 122 -0.25 -0.20 -17.37
C LEU A 122 -1.01 0.66 -18.37
N ASP A 123 -2.31 0.39 -18.50
CA ASP A 123 -3.23 1.23 -19.27
C ASP A 123 -3.47 2.56 -18.53
N LYS A 124 -3.66 3.65 -19.28
CA LYS A 124 -3.97 4.97 -18.69
C LYS A 124 -5.27 4.99 -17.89
N ASN A 125 -6.19 4.07 -18.17
CA ASN A 125 -7.41 3.89 -17.41
C ASN A 125 -7.17 3.49 -15.95
N ILE A 126 -5.94 3.09 -15.59
CA ILE A 126 -5.59 2.78 -14.21
C ILE A 126 -5.86 3.94 -13.25
N VAL A 127 -5.71 5.18 -13.72
CA VAL A 127 -6.01 6.39 -12.92
C VAL A 127 -7.49 6.44 -12.56
N GLU A 128 -8.39 6.19 -13.52
CA GLU A 128 -9.83 6.20 -13.28
C GLU A 128 -10.27 5.04 -12.36
N ILE A 129 -9.57 3.90 -12.45
CA ILE A 129 -9.77 2.77 -11.54
C ILE A 129 -9.50 3.20 -10.09
N TYR A 130 -8.35 3.82 -9.83
CA TYR A 130 -8.00 4.23 -8.47
C TYR A 130 -8.80 5.43 -7.98
N LYS A 131 -9.22 6.35 -8.84
CA LYS A 131 -10.18 7.40 -8.47
C LYS A 131 -11.50 6.81 -7.99
N TYR A 132 -12.04 5.82 -8.73
CA TYR A 132 -13.24 5.10 -8.30
C TYR A 132 -13.05 4.43 -6.94
N MET A 133 -11.92 3.75 -6.71
CA MET A 133 -11.63 3.08 -5.44
C MET A 133 -11.40 4.06 -4.28
N ALA A 134 -10.86 5.24 -4.55
CA ALA A 134 -10.64 6.29 -3.56
C ALA A 134 -11.94 6.73 -2.86
N ASP A 135 -13.08 6.67 -3.55
CA ASP A 135 -14.39 6.98 -2.95
C ASP A 135 -14.76 6.02 -1.80
N TYR A 136 -14.25 4.79 -1.85
CA TYR A 136 -14.51 3.74 -0.84
C TYR A 136 -13.43 3.66 0.23
N ALA A 137 -12.24 4.21 -0.02
CA ALA A 137 -11.13 4.18 0.92
C ALA A 137 -11.34 5.12 2.10
N HIS A 138 -10.84 4.72 3.28
CA HIS A 138 -10.78 5.54 4.48
C HIS A 138 -9.42 6.25 4.61
N ILE A 139 -8.36 5.56 4.20
CA ILE A 139 -7.00 6.10 4.11
C ILE A 139 -6.46 5.77 2.72
N ILE A 140 -5.83 6.75 2.07
CA ILE A 140 -5.19 6.61 0.77
C ILE A 140 -3.72 7.01 0.94
N ILE A 141 -2.80 6.15 0.46
CA ILE A 141 -1.35 6.32 0.69
C ILE A 141 -0.60 6.32 -0.65
N PRO A 142 -0.68 7.37 -1.44
CA PRO A 142 0.05 7.51 -2.69
C PRO A 142 1.48 8.04 -2.49
N ASN A 143 2.34 7.83 -3.47
CA ASN A 143 3.47 8.72 -3.70
C ASN A 143 3.01 10.04 -4.36
N LEU A 144 3.92 11.02 -4.50
CA LEU A 144 3.56 12.34 -5.05
C LEU A 144 3.06 12.26 -6.50
N THR A 145 3.57 11.33 -7.31
CA THR A 145 3.10 11.12 -8.68
C THR A 145 1.66 10.66 -8.72
N GLU A 146 1.34 9.66 -7.92
CA GLU A 146 0.00 9.08 -7.80
C GLU A 146 -0.99 10.09 -7.22
N ALA A 147 -0.58 10.85 -6.19
CA ALA A 147 -1.38 11.92 -5.61
C ALA A 147 -1.78 12.97 -6.67
N ARG A 148 -0.86 13.35 -7.53
CA ARG A 148 -1.14 14.26 -8.65
C ARG A 148 -2.07 13.64 -9.68
N LEU A 149 -1.87 12.37 -10.03
CA LEU A 149 -2.73 11.65 -10.97
C LEU A 149 -4.17 11.55 -10.45
N LEU A 150 -4.36 11.21 -9.17
CA LEU A 150 -5.68 11.14 -8.54
C LEU A 150 -6.45 12.46 -8.59
N THR A 151 -5.74 13.58 -8.66
CA THR A 151 -6.33 14.92 -8.72
C THR A 151 -6.29 15.56 -10.11
N ASP A 152 -6.02 14.78 -11.18
CA ASP A 152 -5.87 15.29 -12.56
C ASP A 152 -4.81 16.40 -12.69
N ASN A 153 -3.79 16.37 -11.84
CA ASN A 153 -2.77 17.42 -11.74
C ASN A 153 -3.33 18.85 -11.48
N LYS A 154 -4.49 18.95 -10.84
CA LYS A 154 -5.13 20.24 -10.53
C LYS A 154 -4.34 21.08 -9.53
N PHE A 155 -3.63 20.41 -8.61
CA PHE A 155 -2.89 21.07 -7.54
C PHE A 155 -1.38 21.04 -7.82
N LYS A 156 -0.73 22.20 -7.61
CA LYS A 156 0.74 22.31 -7.74
C LYS A 156 1.46 21.89 -6.46
N LYS A 157 0.88 22.24 -5.30
CA LYS A 157 1.46 21.97 -3.98
C LYS A 157 0.87 20.67 -3.42
N ALA A 158 1.71 19.84 -2.82
CA ALA A 158 1.27 18.61 -2.16
C ALA A 158 0.28 18.88 -1.01
N HIS A 159 0.44 19.98 -0.29
CA HIS A 159 -0.48 20.41 0.77
C HIS A 159 -1.91 20.60 0.27
N ASP A 160 -2.09 21.23 -0.91
CA ASP A 160 -3.41 21.45 -1.49
C ASP A 160 -4.11 20.13 -1.83
N ILE A 161 -3.33 19.09 -2.21
CA ILE A 161 -3.85 17.74 -2.47
C ILE A 161 -4.35 17.11 -1.16
N VAL A 162 -3.53 17.16 -0.12
CA VAL A 162 -3.90 16.59 1.18
C VAL A 162 -5.13 17.32 1.75
N ASP A 163 -5.18 18.65 1.65
CA ASP A 163 -6.35 19.44 2.05
C ASP A 163 -7.61 19.05 1.27
N TYR A 164 -7.49 18.85 -0.03
CA TYR A 164 -8.63 18.43 -0.85
C TYR A 164 -9.23 17.11 -0.35
N PHE A 165 -8.40 16.08 -0.12
CA PHE A 165 -8.88 14.78 0.33
C PHE A 165 -9.41 14.81 1.77
N GLU A 166 -8.78 15.58 2.66
CA GLU A 166 -9.28 15.75 4.03
C GLU A 166 -10.66 16.44 4.05
N ASN A 167 -10.87 17.46 3.21
CA ASN A 167 -12.13 18.17 3.11
C ASN A 167 -13.31 17.31 2.62
N ILE A 168 -13.04 16.22 1.90
CA ILE A 168 -14.04 15.23 1.51
C ILE A 168 -14.08 14.01 2.46
N GLY A 169 -13.47 14.13 3.65
CA GLY A 169 -13.52 13.12 4.70
C GLY A 169 -12.57 11.93 4.50
N LYS A 170 -11.54 12.08 3.68
CA LYS A 170 -10.53 11.04 3.41
C LYS A 170 -9.21 11.37 4.10
N LYS A 171 -8.63 10.43 4.84
CA LYS A 171 -7.25 10.57 5.30
C LYS A 171 -6.31 10.27 4.13
N PHE A 172 -5.34 11.15 3.92
CA PHE A 172 -4.45 11.10 2.76
C PHE A 172 -3.01 11.28 3.22
N ILE A 173 -2.11 10.35 2.82
CA ILE A 173 -0.69 10.36 3.18
C ILE A 173 0.13 10.32 1.90
N ILE A 174 0.91 11.35 1.63
CA ILE A 174 1.86 11.35 0.51
C ILE A 174 3.23 10.93 1.05
N THR A 175 3.75 9.80 0.58
CA THR A 175 4.96 9.18 1.13
C THR A 175 6.28 9.79 0.65
N SER A 176 6.28 10.52 -0.46
CA SER A 176 7.50 11.00 -1.15
C SER A 176 7.31 12.43 -1.61
N VAL A 177 7.28 13.38 -0.67
CA VAL A 177 7.25 14.80 -1.00
C VAL A 177 8.66 15.36 -1.01
N GLU A 178 8.97 16.17 -2.02
CA GLU A 178 10.25 16.86 -2.20
C GLU A 178 10.02 18.37 -2.23
N ASP A 179 10.81 19.09 -1.43
CA ASP A 179 10.88 20.55 -1.45
C ASP A 179 12.35 20.96 -1.32
N GLY A 180 12.95 21.35 -2.42
CA GLY A 180 14.39 21.58 -2.53
C GLY A 180 15.19 20.32 -2.18
N ASN A 181 16.00 20.39 -1.13
CA ASN A 181 16.79 19.25 -0.63
C ASN A 181 16.07 18.50 0.51
N ARG A 182 14.84 18.89 0.85
CA ARG A 182 14.05 18.27 1.90
C ARG A 182 13.19 17.17 1.33
N HIS A 183 13.20 16.00 1.97
CA HIS A 183 12.33 14.87 1.66
C HIS A 183 11.50 14.55 2.89
N PHE A 184 10.19 14.44 2.73
CA PHE A 184 9.28 14.23 3.85
C PHE A 184 8.01 13.49 3.46
N ILE A 185 7.37 12.91 4.46
CA ILE A 185 6.01 12.38 4.40
C ILE A 185 5.07 13.52 4.75
N LEU A 186 4.04 13.70 3.94
CA LEU A 186 3.01 14.72 4.16
C LEU A 186 1.66 14.06 4.38
N ALA A 187 1.01 14.43 5.48
CA ALA A 187 -0.35 14.00 5.77
C ALA A 187 -1.11 15.11 6.51
N LYS A 188 -2.39 14.88 6.78
CA LYS A 188 -3.18 15.74 7.61
C LYS A 188 -4.14 14.94 8.48
N ASP A 189 -4.24 15.32 9.74
CA ASP A 189 -5.34 14.97 10.63
C ASP A 189 -5.99 16.29 11.06
N LYS A 190 -5.83 16.77 12.29
CA LYS A 190 -6.26 18.14 12.67
C LYS A 190 -5.34 19.23 12.10
N TYR A 191 -4.06 18.89 11.94
CA TYR A 191 -3.00 19.76 11.43
C TYR A 191 -2.21 19.01 10.38
N PHE A 192 -1.45 19.76 9.56
CA PHE A 192 -0.46 19.13 8.68
C PHE A 192 0.59 18.39 9.50
N ILE A 193 0.92 17.20 9.02
CA ILE A 193 1.96 16.32 9.54
C ILE A 193 3.03 16.26 8.47
N GLU A 194 4.21 16.76 8.77
CA GLU A 194 5.39 16.71 7.94
C GLU A 194 6.48 15.96 8.71
N GLU A 195 6.80 14.78 8.27
CA GLU A 195 7.84 13.96 8.89
C GLU A 195 9.02 13.79 7.94
N ASP A 196 10.08 14.52 8.22
CA ASP A 196 11.32 14.46 7.43
C ASP A 196 11.96 13.08 7.53
N TYR A 197 12.53 12.62 6.43
CA TYR A 197 13.34 11.42 6.40
C TYR A 197 14.65 11.63 5.62
N LYS A 198 15.67 10.85 5.97
CA LYS A 198 16.93 10.85 5.26
C LYS A 198 16.73 10.21 3.89
N PHE A 199 16.88 11.02 2.83
CA PHE A 199 16.88 10.50 1.48
C PHE A 199 18.08 9.59 1.25
N LEU A 200 17.84 8.44 0.65
CA LEU A 200 18.87 7.55 0.15
C LEU A 200 18.91 7.70 -1.36
N ASP A 201 20.09 7.99 -1.91
CA ASP A 201 20.30 8.07 -3.37
C ASP A 201 20.22 6.67 -4.01
N LYS A 202 19.28 5.87 -3.53
CA LYS A 202 19.00 4.52 -3.98
C LYS A 202 17.55 4.13 -3.67
N SER A 203 16.86 3.60 -4.66
CA SER A 203 15.53 3.05 -4.53
C SER A 203 15.60 1.52 -4.50
N PHE A 204 14.90 0.92 -3.53
CA PHE A 204 14.65 -0.51 -3.47
C PHE A 204 13.19 -0.78 -3.80
N GLY A 205 12.92 -1.76 -4.67
CA GLY A 205 11.56 -2.20 -4.96
C GLY A 205 10.83 -2.63 -3.70
N GLY A 206 9.55 -2.27 -3.59
CA GLY A 206 8.71 -2.59 -2.44
C GLY A 206 8.78 -1.61 -1.27
N SER A 207 9.48 -0.47 -1.41
CA SER A 207 9.52 0.54 -0.34
C SER A 207 8.16 1.15 -0.03
N GLY A 208 7.27 1.30 -1.03
CA GLY A 208 5.87 1.69 -0.86
C GLY A 208 5.09 0.63 -0.07
N ASP A 209 5.08 -0.61 -0.55
CA ASP A 209 4.45 -1.75 0.14
C ASP A 209 4.92 -1.88 1.59
N LEU A 210 6.22 -1.63 1.84
CA LEU A 210 6.80 -1.64 3.17
C LEU A 210 6.20 -0.55 4.05
N PHE A 211 6.15 0.70 3.53
CA PHE A 211 5.56 1.83 4.24
C PHE A 211 4.12 1.53 4.64
N ASP A 212 3.31 1.12 3.69
CA ASP A 212 1.88 0.92 3.87
C ASP A 212 1.59 -0.18 4.88
N SER A 213 2.33 -1.28 4.81
CA SER A 213 2.16 -2.41 5.72
C SER A 213 2.56 -2.06 7.14
N ILE A 214 3.68 -1.34 7.36
CA ILE A 214 4.12 -0.89 8.67
C ILE A 214 3.16 0.15 9.23
N PHE A 215 2.74 1.12 8.39
CA PHE A 215 1.77 2.13 8.79
C PHE A 215 0.44 1.50 9.22
N LEU A 216 -0.12 0.63 8.39
CA LEU A 216 -1.37 -0.05 8.71
C LEU A 216 -1.28 -0.81 10.02
N ALA A 217 -0.19 -1.57 10.23
CA ALA A 217 0.02 -2.32 11.46
C ALA A 217 0.08 -1.43 12.70
N ASN A 218 0.84 -0.32 12.64
CA ASN A 218 0.93 0.63 13.73
C ASN A 218 -0.40 1.35 14.00
N TYR A 219 -1.09 1.77 12.94
CA TYR A 219 -2.37 2.45 13.05
C TYR A 219 -3.46 1.56 13.68
N LEU A 220 -3.57 0.31 13.23
CA LEU A 220 -4.54 -0.63 13.77
C LEU A 220 -4.26 -1.02 15.23
N LYS A 221 -3.00 -0.98 15.68
CA LYS A 221 -2.64 -1.26 17.08
C LYS A 221 -2.92 -0.09 18.01
N ASN A 222 -2.57 1.12 17.58
CA ASN A 222 -2.52 2.28 18.47
C ASN A 222 -3.72 3.23 18.26
N ASN A 223 -4.37 3.16 17.12
CA ASN A 223 -5.43 4.11 16.69
C ASN A 223 -4.97 5.58 16.77
N ASP A 224 -3.67 5.81 16.56
CA ASP A 224 -3.03 7.13 16.55
C ASP A 224 -2.33 7.33 15.20
N PHE A 225 -2.87 8.26 14.42
CA PHE A 225 -2.45 8.50 13.04
C PHE A 225 -1.03 9.09 12.95
N LEU A 226 -0.74 10.09 13.80
CA LEU A 226 0.58 10.72 13.84
C LEU A 226 1.65 9.74 14.35
N LEU A 227 1.35 9.03 15.43
CA LEU A 227 2.28 8.05 15.99
C LEU A 227 2.55 6.91 14.99
N ALA A 228 1.54 6.47 14.24
CA ALA A 228 1.71 5.46 13.21
C ALA A 228 2.66 5.94 12.10
N ILE A 229 2.53 7.18 11.62
CA ILE A 229 3.45 7.78 10.63
C ILE A 229 4.88 7.82 11.16
N LYS A 230 5.09 8.32 12.38
CA LYS A 230 6.42 8.42 13.01
C LYS A 230 7.09 7.07 13.17
N ASN A 231 6.38 6.10 13.74
CA ASN A 231 6.89 4.74 13.92
C ASN A 231 7.23 4.09 12.59
N THR A 232 6.43 4.36 11.54
CA THR A 232 6.68 3.83 10.19
C THR A 232 7.94 4.42 9.60
N ARG A 233 8.10 5.74 9.64
CA ARG A 233 9.32 6.43 9.18
C ARG A 233 10.58 5.84 9.86
N ASP A 234 10.56 5.70 11.17
CA ASP A 234 11.70 5.23 11.94
C ASP A 234 12.02 3.75 11.63
N MET A 235 11.00 2.92 11.49
CA MET A 235 11.18 1.51 11.14
C MET A 235 11.71 1.34 9.72
N ILE A 236 11.23 2.12 8.75
CA ILE A 236 11.75 2.10 7.38
C ILE A 236 13.22 2.51 7.35
N ALA A 237 13.60 3.57 8.06
CA ALA A 237 14.99 3.99 8.14
C ALA A 237 15.88 2.85 8.68
N CYS A 238 15.44 2.16 9.72
CA CYS A 238 16.14 0.99 10.27
C CYS A 238 16.27 -0.15 9.24
N ILE A 239 15.17 -0.50 8.57
CA ILE A 239 15.15 -1.57 7.56
C ILE A 239 16.06 -1.25 6.37
N LEU A 240 16.02 -0.03 5.86
CA LEU A 240 16.86 0.40 4.74
C LEU A 240 18.34 0.44 5.11
N ASP A 241 18.70 0.89 6.33
CA ASP A 241 20.06 0.82 6.85
C ASP A 241 20.57 -0.64 6.97
N MET A 242 19.70 -1.57 7.33
CA MET A 242 20.03 -3.00 7.36
C MET A 242 20.17 -3.58 5.94
N GLN A 243 19.28 -3.19 5.01
CA GLN A 243 19.35 -3.62 3.61
C GLN A 243 20.67 -3.22 2.96
N ILE A 244 21.11 -1.97 3.15
CA ILE A 244 22.39 -1.50 2.64
C ILE A 244 23.57 -2.35 3.15
N LYS A 245 23.51 -2.80 4.40
CA LYS A 245 24.56 -3.66 4.98
C LYS A 245 24.50 -5.10 4.48
N ILE A 246 23.32 -5.59 4.08
CA ILE A 246 23.14 -6.96 3.55
C ILE A 246 23.57 -6.98 2.08
N ASP A 247 22.95 -6.14 1.27
CA ASP A 247 23.27 -5.99 -0.16
C ASP A 247 22.78 -4.61 -0.64
N ASP A 248 23.74 -3.71 -0.87
CA ASP A 248 23.47 -2.37 -1.37
C ASP A 248 23.14 -2.35 -2.87
N LYS A 249 23.29 -3.47 -3.59
CA LYS A 249 23.00 -3.62 -5.02
C LYS A 249 21.72 -4.38 -5.31
N ALA A 250 21.02 -4.85 -4.28
CA ALA A 250 19.77 -5.56 -4.45
C ALA A 250 18.72 -4.67 -5.16
N ASN A 251 17.86 -5.29 -5.95
CA ASN A 251 16.74 -4.60 -6.61
C ASN A 251 15.54 -4.43 -5.68
N ASP A 252 15.40 -5.28 -4.67
CA ASP A 252 14.31 -5.32 -3.70
C ASP A 252 14.83 -5.49 -2.26
N ILE A 253 13.93 -5.39 -1.30
CA ILE A 253 14.25 -5.47 0.12
C ILE A 253 14.29 -6.93 0.56
N SER A 254 15.40 -7.37 1.19
CA SER A 254 15.57 -8.70 1.77
C SER A 254 14.75 -8.86 3.05
N ILE A 255 13.44 -8.57 2.96
CA ILE A 255 12.56 -8.38 4.11
C ILE A 255 12.56 -9.57 5.07
N ASN A 256 12.53 -10.80 4.54
CA ASN A 256 12.48 -12.00 5.36
C ASN A 256 13.76 -12.24 6.18
N GLU A 257 14.91 -11.76 5.71
CA GLU A 257 16.16 -11.79 6.47
C GLU A 257 16.19 -10.69 7.54
N ILE A 258 15.74 -9.50 7.17
CA ILE A 258 15.73 -8.32 8.04
C ILE A 258 14.80 -8.53 9.23
N LEU A 259 13.55 -8.98 8.98
CA LEU A 259 12.57 -9.21 10.04
C LEU A 259 12.99 -10.27 11.08
N LYS A 260 13.92 -11.16 10.75
CA LYS A 260 14.49 -12.11 11.72
C LYS A 260 15.50 -11.48 12.66
N LYS A 261 16.02 -10.29 12.33
CA LYS A 261 17.04 -9.57 13.07
C LYS A 261 16.46 -8.41 13.89
N LEU A 262 15.21 -8.04 13.64
CA LEU A 262 14.41 -7.07 14.40
C LEU A 262 13.69 -7.73 15.57
#